data_03bf62c9f825385387586515ccaf61cd
#
_entry.id   03bf62c9f825385387586515ccaf61cd
#
_cell.length_a   1.000
_cell.length_b   1.000
_cell.length_c   1.000
_cell.angle_alpha   90.00
_cell.angle_beta   90.00
_cell.angle_gamma   90.00
#
_symmetry.space_group_name_H-M   'P 1'
#
loop_
_entity.id
_entity.type
_entity.pdbx_description
1 polymer ?
#
loop_
_entity_poly.entity_id
_entity_poly.type
_entity_poly.pdbx_seq_one_letter_code
_entity_poly.pdbx_strand_id
1 'polypeptide(L)'
;MALGQGLSTIMQSHAQTLNDQLNQDENGNTIQVKKINLDLIDPNPYQPRTEFNEEELVELAETIEQQGLIQPITVRKFNGRYQIVSGERRTRAARLAGWTTIDAYVHELLSDKKMAEWSLIENIQRVDLNAIEVAKSYEKLIENYGYTHDDLAKSVGKSRSAVTNALRLLKLPEQVQAWISEGKISQSAARTLLSPEISDPEAVARDIIEKGMNVREIEQISKDKKKEKAPKDPAVETPLDPNIVSFLKKMEEFFGTSVKLQKGSENASKGKLIIDYYSFEDLTRIQEKMEGLN
;
A
#
# COMPACT_ATOMS: atom_id res chain seq x y z
N MET A 1 19.87 15.54 -0.72
CA MET A 1 18.73 16.49 -0.55
C MET A 1 17.68 16.47 -1.67
N ALA A 2 17.72 15.57 -2.66
CA ALA A 2 16.77 15.57 -3.79
C ALA A 2 15.57 14.61 -3.65
N LEU A 3 15.55 13.69 -2.69
CA LEU A 3 14.46 12.71 -2.50
C LEU A 3 13.24 13.27 -1.74
N GLY A 4 13.40 14.36 -0.99
CA GLY A 4 12.30 14.96 -0.22
C GLY A 4 11.38 15.85 -1.06
N GLN A 5 11.87 16.47 -2.11
CA GLN A 5 11.07 17.37 -2.96
C GLN A 5 10.08 16.62 -3.88
N GLY A 6 10.43 15.42 -4.35
CA GLY A 6 9.54 14.61 -5.18
C GLY A 6 8.31 14.08 -4.42
N LEU A 7 8.47 13.69 -3.16
CA LEU A 7 7.36 13.19 -2.33
C LEU A 7 6.38 14.31 -1.96
N SER A 8 6.87 15.48 -1.60
CA SER A 8 6.01 16.63 -1.27
C SER A 8 5.21 17.10 -2.49
N THR A 9 5.80 17.11 -3.68
CA THR A 9 5.12 17.48 -4.92
C THR A 9 4.03 16.47 -5.31
N ILE A 10 4.28 15.17 -5.12
CA ILE A 10 3.28 14.11 -5.37
C ILE A 10 2.13 14.20 -4.35
N MET A 11 2.43 14.43 -3.08
CA MET A 11 1.39 14.59 -2.04
C MET A 11 0.54 15.86 -2.27
N GLN A 12 1.15 16.97 -2.69
CA GLN A 12 0.43 18.19 -3.06
C GLN A 12 -0.46 17.98 -4.29
N SER A 13 0.01 17.27 -5.31
CA SER A 13 -0.79 17.01 -6.52
C SER A 13 -2.02 16.14 -6.22
N HIS A 14 -1.94 15.19 -5.29
CA HIS A 14 -3.07 14.32 -4.94
C HIS A 14 -4.09 14.98 -4.01
N ALA A 15 -3.62 15.81 -3.06
CA ALA A 15 -4.53 16.66 -2.27
C ALA A 15 -5.30 17.63 -3.17
N GLN A 16 -4.65 18.11 -4.24
CA GLN A 16 -5.26 18.95 -5.24
C GLN A 16 -6.31 18.20 -6.07
N THR A 17 -6.05 16.95 -6.45
CA THR A 17 -7.01 16.13 -7.20
C THR A 17 -8.29 15.83 -6.41
N LEU A 18 -8.20 15.53 -5.11
CA LEU A 18 -9.39 15.37 -4.27
C LEU A 18 -10.16 16.67 -4.13
N ASN A 19 -9.45 17.78 -3.96
CA ASN A 19 -10.03 19.10 -3.84
C ASN A 19 -10.74 19.50 -5.14
N ASP A 20 -10.16 19.15 -6.29
CA ASP A 20 -10.80 19.36 -7.59
C ASP A 20 -12.07 18.52 -7.76
N GLN A 21 -12.08 17.29 -7.26
CA GLN A 21 -13.27 16.42 -7.23
C GLN A 21 -14.34 16.95 -6.27
N LEU A 22 -13.95 17.46 -5.10
CA LEU A 22 -14.87 18.08 -4.14
C LEU A 22 -15.49 19.39 -4.66
N ASN A 23 -14.87 20.02 -5.64
CA ASN A 23 -15.33 21.27 -6.23
C ASN A 23 -16.09 21.07 -7.54
N GLN A 24 -16.39 19.83 -7.92
CA GLN A 24 -17.21 19.48 -9.09
C GLN A 24 -18.54 18.85 -8.67
N ASP A 25 -19.59 19.08 -9.44
CA ASP A 25 -20.88 18.40 -9.29
C ASP A 25 -20.80 16.95 -9.82
N GLU A 26 -21.91 16.20 -9.73
CA GLU A 26 -22.01 14.84 -10.25
C GLU A 26 -21.81 14.73 -11.78
N ASN A 27 -21.92 15.85 -12.50
CA ASN A 27 -21.72 15.96 -13.95
C ASN A 27 -20.32 16.46 -14.32
N GLY A 28 -19.43 16.69 -13.33
CA GLY A 28 -18.07 17.17 -13.54
C GLY A 28 -17.96 18.68 -13.78
N ASN A 29 -19.03 19.46 -13.55
CA ASN A 29 -18.99 20.92 -13.68
C ASN A 29 -18.45 21.55 -12.39
N THR A 30 -17.63 22.58 -12.51
CA THR A 30 -17.12 23.33 -11.36
C THR A 30 -18.25 24.02 -10.60
N ILE A 31 -18.34 23.75 -9.30
CA ILE A 31 -19.32 24.38 -8.41
C ILE A 31 -18.89 25.81 -8.14
N GLN A 32 -19.85 26.75 -8.22
CA GLN A 32 -19.57 28.15 -7.90
C GLN A 32 -19.38 28.37 -6.40
N VAL A 33 -18.43 29.22 -6.07
CA VAL A 33 -18.20 29.67 -4.70
C VAL A 33 -19.33 30.60 -4.29
N LYS A 34 -19.90 30.36 -3.12
CA LYS A 34 -20.95 31.21 -2.49
C LYS A 34 -20.49 31.65 -1.11
N LYS A 35 -20.84 32.88 -0.72
CA LYS A 35 -20.69 33.32 0.67
C LYS A 35 -21.85 32.78 1.51
N ILE A 36 -21.52 32.09 2.59
CA ILE A 36 -22.48 31.42 3.47
C ILE A 36 -22.32 31.96 4.89
N ASN A 37 -23.45 32.22 5.57
CA ASN A 37 -23.43 32.57 6.99
C ASN A 37 -22.93 31.37 7.81
N LEU A 38 -21.92 31.60 8.66
CA LEU A 38 -21.32 30.60 9.54
C LEU A 38 -22.33 30.00 10.52
N ASP A 39 -23.36 30.74 10.94
CA ASP A 39 -24.42 30.23 11.82
C ASP A 39 -25.29 29.15 11.18
N LEU A 40 -25.33 29.11 9.84
CA LEU A 40 -26.06 28.09 9.08
C LEU A 40 -25.23 26.84 8.80
N ILE A 41 -23.96 26.79 9.23
CA ILE A 41 -23.06 25.70 8.94
C ILE A 41 -22.92 24.76 10.15
N ASP A 42 -23.33 23.52 9.96
CA ASP A 42 -23.21 22.44 10.92
C ASP A 42 -21.95 21.58 10.64
N PRO A 43 -21.33 20.98 11.68
CA PRO A 43 -20.17 20.12 11.52
C PRO A 43 -20.52 18.85 10.74
N ASN A 44 -19.48 18.16 10.22
CA ASN A 44 -19.61 16.88 9.53
C ASN A 44 -19.97 15.77 10.53
N PRO A 45 -21.14 15.10 10.43
CA PRO A 45 -21.53 14.02 11.33
C PRO A 45 -20.65 12.76 11.20
N TYR A 46 -19.90 12.63 10.08
CA TYR A 46 -19.02 11.48 9.80
C TYR A 46 -17.55 11.79 10.09
N GLN A 47 -17.25 12.96 10.70
CA GLN A 47 -15.86 13.38 11.00
C GLN A 47 -15.28 12.56 12.15
N PRO A 48 -14.20 11.80 11.93
CA PRO A 48 -13.57 10.99 12.98
C PRO A 48 -12.77 11.83 13.99
N ARG A 49 -12.34 13.04 13.59
CA ARG A 49 -11.51 13.91 14.45
C ARG A 49 -12.40 14.75 15.35
N THR A 50 -12.37 14.45 16.64
CA THR A 50 -13.07 15.23 17.69
C THR A 50 -12.15 16.21 18.42
N GLU A 51 -10.85 15.92 18.48
CA GLU A 51 -9.86 16.73 19.16
C GLU A 51 -9.10 17.63 18.18
N PHE A 52 -9.04 18.92 18.47
CA PHE A 52 -8.30 19.90 17.71
C PHE A 52 -7.36 20.63 18.67
N ASN A 53 -6.11 20.80 18.28
CA ASN A 53 -5.16 21.61 19.03
C ASN A 53 -5.61 23.08 18.97
N GLU A 54 -5.89 23.65 20.14
CA GLU A 54 -6.38 25.04 20.25
C GLU A 54 -5.32 26.05 19.77
N GLU A 55 -4.04 25.81 20.07
CA GLU A 55 -2.94 26.68 19.63
C GLU A 55 -2.88 26.76 18.10
N GLU A 56 -2.93 25.60 17.42
CA GLU A 56 -2.94 25.56 15.95
C GLU A 56 -4.18 26.21 15.34
N LEU A 57 -5.33 26.21 16.04
CA LEU A 57 -6.53 26.89 15.58
C LEU A 57 -6.43 28.41 15.73
N VAL A 58 -5.80 28.91 16.78
CA VAL A 58 -5.54 30.33 16.98
C VAL A 58 -4.58 30.85 15.91
N GLU A 59 -3.45 30.17 15.65
CA GLU A 59 -2.53 30.55 14.57
C GLU A 59 -3.21 30.60 13.20
N LEU A 60 -4.09 29.63 12.94
CA LEU A 60 -4.88 29.62 11.70
C LEU A 60 -5.89 30.76 11.65
N ALA A 61 -6.51 31.12 12.77
CA ALA A 61 -7.44 32.24 12.85
C ALA A 61 -6.75 33.58 12.56
N GLU A 62 -5.56 33.81 13.14
CA GLU A 62 -4.72 34.99 12.85
C GLU A 62 -4.34 35.06 11.37
N THR A 63 -3.96 33.91 10.78
CA THR A 63 -3.64 33.85 9.36
C THR A 63 -4.85 34.19 8.47
N ILE A 64 -6.03 33.66 8.80
CA ILE A 64 -7.28 33.95 8.08
C ILE A 64 -7.69 35.42 8.24
N GLU A 65 -7.47 36.01 9.40
CA GLU A 65 -7.75 37.44 9.63
C GLU A 65 -6.87 38.33 8.75
N GLN A 66 -5.59 38.04 8.65
CA GLN A 66 -4.62 38.85 7.91
C GLN A 66 -4.67 38.67 6.39
N GLN A 67 -4.83 37.45 5.92
CA GLN A 67 -4.67 37.08 4.50
C GLN A 67 -6.00 36.68 3.83
N GLY A 68 -7.06 36.51 4.61
CA GLY A 68 -8.30 35.95 4.13
C GLY A 68 -8.24 34.42 3.97
N LEU A 69 -9.32 33.85 3.47
CA LEU A 69 -9.43 32.42 3.19
C LEU A 69 -8.93 32.14 1.78
N ILE A 70 -7.71 31.59 1.67
CA ILE A 70 -7.09 31.26 0.36
C ILE A 70 -7.91 30.19 -0.37
N GLN A 71 -8.44 29.23 0.37
CA GLN A 71 -9.17 28.08 -0.19
C GLN A 71 -10.56 27.99 0.45
N PRO A 72 -11.66 28.12 -0.33
CA PRO A 72 -13.01 27.97 0.17
C PRO A 72 -13.22 26.62 0.86
N ILE A 73 -14.16 26.54 1.81
CA ILE A 73 -14.62 25.28 2.38
C ILE A 73 -15.55 24.57 1.40
N THR A 74 -15.81 23.28 1.63
CA THR A 74 -16.81 22.53 0.87
C THR A 74 -17.94 22.13 1.82
N VAL A 75 -19.18 22.44 1.42
CA VAL A 75 -20.38 22.12 2.19
C VAL A 75 -21.44 21.47 1.32
N ARG A 76 -22.34 20.72 1.94
CA ARG A 76 -23.58 20.29 1.28
C ARG A 76 -24.79 21.01 1.87
N LYS A 77 -25.83 21.17 1.08
CA LYS A 77 -27.13 21.64 1.57
C LYS A 77 -27.90 20.48 2.18
N PHE A 78 -28.37 20.68 3.40
CA PHE A 78 -29.11 19.67 4.15
C PHE A 78 -30.15 20.30 5.07
N ASN A 79 -31.41 19.94 4.92
CA ASN A 79 -32.54 20.42 5.74
C ASN A 79 -32.59 21.96 5.89
N GLY A 80 -32.33 22.73 4.83
CA GLY A 80 -32.32 24.19 4.84
C GLY A 80 -31.09 24.83 5.48
N ARG A 81 -30.11 24.03 5.93
CA ARG A 81 -28.82 24.44 6.47
C ARG A 81 -27.69 23.87 5.61
N TYR A 82 -26.47 24.00 6.05
CA TYR A 82 -25.29 23.47 5.36
C TYR A 82 -24.52 22.56 6.32
N GLN A 83 -24.00 21.45 5.82
CA GLN A 83 -23.10 20.57 6.56
C GLN A 83 -21.72 20.58 5.92
N ILE A 84 -20.68 20.67 6.75
CA ILE A 84 -19.29 20.66 6.27
C ILE A 84 -18.97 19.30 5.66
N VAL A 85 -18.48 19.30 4.42
CA VAL A 85 -17.89 18.14 3.76
C VAL A 85 -16.37 18.15 4.00
N SER A 86 -15.72 19.30 3.75
CA SER A 86 -14.29 19.52 4.00
C SER A 86 -14.04 20.96 4.45
N GLY A 87 -13.09 21.14 5.37
CA GLY A 87 -12.68 22.45 5.87
C GLY A 87 -13.11 22.76 7.31
N GLU A 88 -13.35 21.77 8.17
CA GLU A 88 -13.74 21.95 9.57
C GLU A 88 -12.80 22.93 10.32
N ARG A 89 -11.45 22.74 10.21
CA ARG A 89 -10.47 23.64 10.84
C ARG A 89 -10.61 25.08 10.37
N ARG A 90 -10.81 25.30 9.08
CA ARG A 90 -11.01 26.64 8.49
C ARG A 90 -12.29 27.29 8.97
N THR A 91 -13.36 26.50 9.09
CA THR A 91 -14.65 27.00 9.61
C THR A 91 -14.53 27.41 11.08
N ARG A 92 -13.84 26.62 11.92
CA ARG A 92 -13.60 26.96 13.32
C ARG A 92 -12.70 28.18 13.48
N ALA A 93 -11.61 28.23 12.73
CA ALA A 93 -10.69 29.37 12.75
C ALA A 93 -11.39 30.66 12.29
N ALA A 94 -12.23 30.62 11.26
CA ALA A 94 -13.01 31.76 10.80
C ALA A 94 -13.99 32.25 11.89
N ARG A 95 -14.63 31.34 12.66
CA ARG A 95 -15.45 31.70 13.82
C ARG A 95 -14.64 32.38 14.92
N LEU A 96 -13.44 31.85 15.22
CA LEU A 96 -12.52 32.44 16.21
C LEU A 96 -12.05 33.85 15.77
N ALA A 97 -11.82 34.06 14.47
CA ALA A 97 -11.50 35.35 13.89
C ALA A 97 -12.70 36.33 13.81
N GLY A 98 -13.89 35.94 14.35
CA GLY A 98 -15.08 36.79 14.38
C GLY A 98 -15.79 36.97 13.04
N TRP A 99 -15.51 36.13 12.05
CA TRP A 99 -16.21 36.20 10.77
C TRP A 99 -17.67 35.76 10.91
N THR A 100 -18.55 36.42 10.16
CA THR A 100 -19.98 36.08 10.07
C THR A 100 -20.29 35.23 8.86
N THR A 101 -19.48 35.32 7.82
CA THR A 101 -19.66 34.58 6.56
C THR A 101 -18.34 33.97 6.10
N ILE A 102 -18.42 32.89 5.32
CA ILE A 102 -17.26 32.18 4.75
C ILE A 102 -17.54 31.79 3.30
N ASP A 103 -16.51 31.80 2.48
CA ASP A 103 -16.59 31.34 1.10
C ASP A 103 -16.61 29.81 1.03
N ALA A 104 -17.59 29.24 0.31
CA ALA A 104 -17.82 27.80 0.25
C ALA A 104 -18.26 27.32 -1.14
N TYR A 105 -17.79 26.14 -1.52
CA TYR A 105 -18.38 25.32 -2.58
C TYR A 105 -19.61 24.61 -2.05
N VAL A 106 -20.77 24.74 -2.71
CA VAL A 106 -22.05 24.22 -2.22
C VAL A 106 -22.55 23.08 -3.10
N HIS A 107 -22.56 21.87 -2.53
CA HIS A 107 -23.21 20.72 -3.14
C HIS A 107 -24.69 20.70 -2.79
N GLU A 108 -25.55 20.90 -3.79
CA GLU A 108 -27.02 20.94 -3.59
C GLU A 108 -27.61 19.54 -3.34
N LEU A 109 -27.03 18.48 -3.93
CA LEU A 109 -27.57 17.10 -3.96
C LEU A 109 -26.59 16.03 -3.50
N LEU A 110 -25.73 16.31 -2.50
CA LEU A 110 -24.78 15.31 -2.00
C LEU A 110 -25.45 14.35 -1.02
N SER A 111 -25.50 13.05 -1.35
CA SER A 111 -26.07 12.02 -0.48
C SER A 111 -25.22 11.76 0.78
N ASP A 112 -25.86 11.24 1.85
CA ASP A 112 -25.15 10.82 3.08
C ASP A 112 -24.07 9.79 2.80
N LYS A 113 -24.36 8.84 1.92
CA LYS A 113 -23.42 7.82 1.49
C LYS A 113 -22.16 8.43 0.86
N LYS A 114 -22.34 9.39 -0.06
CA LYS A 114 -21.23 10.05 -0.75
C LYS A 114 -20.43 10.97 0.19
N MET A 115 -21.10 11.64 1.10
CA MET A 115 -20.45 12.45 2.12
C MET A 115 -19.58 11.61 3.06
N ALA A 116 -20.08 10.46 3.52
CA ALA A 116 -19.33 9.54 4.38
C ALA A 116 -18.13 8.92 3.62
N GLU A 117 -18.31 8.56 2.34
CA GLU A 117 -17.25 8.11 1.44
C GLU A 117 -16.12 9.15 1.33
N TRP A 118 -16.45 10.40 1.04
CA TRP A 118 -15.47 11.48 0.91
C TRP A 118 -14.75 11.79 2.23
N SER A 119 -15.47 11.78 3.34
CA SER A 119 -14.87 11.94 4.66
C SER A 119 -13.84 10.84 4.96
N LEU A 120 -14.12 9.61 4.53
CA LEU A 120 -13.20 8.49 4.69
C LEU A 120 -11.96 8.62 3.79
N ILE A 121 -12.12 9.06 2.53
CA ILE A 121 -11.01 9.30 1.60
C ILE A 121 -10.12 10.46 2.10
N GLU A 122 -10.74 11.57 2.55
CA GLU A 122 -9.99 12.70 3.14
C GLU A 122 -9.16 12.24 4.34
N ASN A 123 -9.75 11.45 5.24
CA ASN A 123 -9.06 10.94 6.41
C ASN A 123 -7.85 10.06 6.05
N ILE A 124 -7.97 9.23 5.00
CA ILE A 124 -6.85 8.38 4.52
C ILE A 124 -5.64 9.20 4.06
N GLN A 125 -5.85 10.42 3.59
CA GLN A 125 -4.77 11.30 3.11
C GLN A 125 -4.02 12.00 4.24
N ARG A 126 -4.41 11.81 5.50
CA ARG A 126 -3.72 12.37 6.65
C ARG A 126 -2.37 11.70 6.87
N VAL A 127 -1.41 12.49 7.33
CA VAL A 127 -0.02 12.06 7.54
C VAL A 127 0.15 11.19 8.78
N ASP A 128 -0.77 11.28 9.72
CA ASP A 128 -0.69 10.70 11.07
C ASP A 128 -1.34 9.31 11.19
N LEU A 129 -1.89 8.74 10.11
CA LEU A 129 -2.48 7.39 10.14
C LEU A 129 -1.41 6.30 10.13
N ASN A 130 -1.57 5.31 10.99
CA ASN A 130 -0.75 4.11 10.95
C ASN A 130 -1.19 3.14 9.82
N ALA A 131 -0.33 2.17 9.48
CA ALA A 131 -0.56 1.26 8.36
C ALA A 131 -1.82 0.40 8.50
N ILE A 132 -2.23 0.05 9.72
CA ILE A 132 -3.43 -0.74 10.00
C ILE A 132 -4.69 0.11 9.89
N GLU A 133 -4.66 1.36 10.34
CA GLU A 133 -5.77 2.31 10.16
C GLU A 133 -6.04 2.59 8.70
N VAL A 134 -4.99 2.79 7.91
CA VAL A 134 -5.09 2.93 6.45
C VAL A 134 -5.72 1.69 5.82
N ALA A 135 -5.25 0.49 6.22
CA ALA A 135 -5.78 -0.76 5.70
C ALA A 135 -7.28 -0.96 6.05
N LYS A 136 -7.69 -0.66 7.28
CA LYS A 136 -9.10 -0.70 7.72
C LYS A 136 -9.96 0.31 6.98
N SER A 137 -9.42 1.48 6.67
CA SER A 137 -10.13 2.49 5.88
C SER A 137 -10.32 2.02 4.43
N TYR A 138 -9.32 1.36 3.84
CA TYR A 138 -9.43 0.74 2.51
C TYR A 138 -10.49 -0.38 2.49
N GLU A 139 -10.50 -1.24 3.49
CA GLU A 139 -11.49 -2.31 3.63
C GLU A 139 -12.91 -1.73 3.68
N LYS A 140 -13.16 -0.71 4.51
CA LYS A 140 -14.45 -0.01 4.57
C LYS A 140 -14.89 0.57 3.23
N LEU A 141 -13.96 1.15 2.45
CA LEU A 141 -14.28 1.68 1.12
C LEU A 141 -14.69 0.58 0.14
N ILE A 142 -14.07 -0.59 0.22
CA ILE A 142 -14.43 -1.74 -0.61
C ILE A 142 -15.79 -2.31 -0.19
N GLU A 143 -15.98 -2.58 1.11
CA GLU A 143 -17.19 -3.24 1.62
C GLU A 143 -18.43 -2.37 1.53
N ASN A 144 -18.35 -1.09 1.93
CA ASN A 144 -19.51 -0.23 2.04
C ASN A 144 -19.81 0.56 0.77
N TYR A 145 -18.81 0.80 -0.07
CA TYR A 145 -18.95 1.67 -1.25
C TYR A 145 -18.66 0.95 -2.57
N GLY A 146 -18.21 -0.33 -2.53
CA GLY A 146 -18.03 -1.15 -3.71
C GLY A 146 -16.81 -0.79 -4.56
N TYR A 147 -15.78 -0.17 -3.95
CA TYR A 147 -14.55 0.15 -4.66
C TYR A 147 -13.81 -1.12 -5.09
N THR A 148 -13.33 -1.14 -6.31
CA THR A 148 -12.30 -2.09 -6.71
C THR A 148 -10.93 -1.63 -6.19
N HIS A 149 -9.94 -2.53 -6.14
CA HIS A 149 -8.57 -2.14 -5.78
C HIS A 149 -7.97 -1.08 -6.73
N ASP A 150 -8.39 -1.08 -8.00
CA ASP A 150 -7.95 -0.10 -9.00
C ASP A 150 -8.59 1.27 -8.78
N ASP A 151 -9.89 1.31 -8.52
CA ASP A 151 -10.61 2.56 -8.25
C ASP A 151 -10.09 3.21 -6.97
N LEU A 152 -9.90 2.38 -5.93
CA LEU A 152 -9.34 2.84 -4.66
C LEU A 152 -7.93 3.40 -4.84
N ALA A 153 -7.06 2.70 -5.60
CA ALA A 153 -5.71 3.15 -5.88
C ALA A 153 -5.70 4.54 -6.56
N LYS A 154 -6.57 4.75 -7.54
CA LYS A 154 -6.75 6.06 -8.21
C LYS A 154 -7.24 7.13 -7.23
N SER A 155 -8.27 6.83 -6.42
CA SER A 155 -8.88 7.79 -5.49
C SER A 155 -7.91 8.25 -4.39
N VAL A 156 -7.00 7.38 -3.93
CA VAL A 156 -6.05 7.72 -2.86
C VAL A 156 -4.64 8.03 -3.38
N GLY A 157 -4.43 8.06 -4.71
CA GLY A 157 -3.15 8.38 -5.33
C GLY A 157 -2.04 7.38 -5.02
N LYS A 158 -2.37 6.10 -4.95
CA LYS A 158 -1.42 5.01 -4.70
C LYS A 158 -1.44 4.01 -5.84
N SER A 159 -0.44 3.12 -5.90
CA SER A 159 -0.49 2.00 -6.83
C SER A 159 -1.47 0.92 -6.33
N ARG A 160 -2.09 0.17 -7.26
CA ARG A 160 -2.93 -0.99 -6.92
C ARG A 160 -2.19 -1.99 -6.02
N SER A 161 -0.90 -2.20 -6.27
CA SER A 161 -0.08 -3.10 -5.44
C SER A 161 0.08 -2.57 -4.01
N ALA A 162 0.20 -1.26 -3.81
CA ALA A 162 0.26 -0.65 -2.48
C ALA A 162 -1.05 -0.86 -1.71
N VAL A 163 -2.20 -0.65 -2.35
CA VAL A 163 -3.53 -0.90 -1.77
C VAL A 163 -3.68 -2.38 -1.40
N THR A 164 -3.36 -3.29 -2.32
CA THR A 164 -3.43 -4.74 -2.08
C THR A 164 -2.53 -5.15 -0.92
N ASN A 165 -1.31 -4.61 -0.82
CA ASN A 165 -0.39 -4.91 0.26
C ASN A 165 -0.87 -4.36 1.62
N ALA A 166 -1.49 -3.19 1.65
CA ALA A 166 -2.10 -2.66 2.87
C ALA A 166 -3.23 -3.56 3.37
N LEU A 167 -4.17 -3.92 2.50
CA LEU A 167 -5.28 -4.82 2.83
C LEU A 167 -4.81 -6.21 3.33
N ARG A 168 -3.70 -6.72 2.79
CA ARG A 168 -3.12 -7.98 3.27
C ARG A 168 -2.68 -7.93 4.71
N LEU A 169 -2.30 -6.76 5.26
CA LEU A 169 -1.91 -6.62 6.66
C LEU A 169 -3.04 -7.01 7.63
N LEU A 170 -4.30 -6.81 7.24
CA LEU A 170 -5.46 -7.19 8.04
C LEU A 170 -5.64 -8.72 8.17
N LYS A 171 -4.94 -9.52 7.35
CA LYS A 171 -4.93 -10.98 7.45
C LYS A 171 -3.96 -11.50 8.53
N LEU A 172 -3.11 -10.64 9.08
CA LEU A 172 -2.24 -11.00 10.19
C LEU A 172 -3.04 -11.13 11.50
N PRO A 173 -2.58 -11.93 12.46
CA PRO A 173 -3.18 -12.01 13.79
C PRO A 173 -3.34 -10.62 14.43
N GLU A 174 -4.39 -10.41 15.21
CA GLU A 174 -4.70 -9.13 15.85
C GLU A 174 -3.53 -8.57 16.66
N GLN A 175 -2.81 -9.44 17.38
CA GLN A 175 -1.65 -9.04 18.16
C GLN A 175 -0.53 -8.48 17.27
N VAL A 176 -0.30 -9.06 16.08
CA VAL A 176 0.68 -8.56 15.12
C VAL A 176 0.24 -7.22 14.53
N GLN A 177 -1.06 -7.07 14.25
CA GLN A 177 -1.63 -5.80 13.81
C GLN A 177 -1.44 -4.70 14.86
N ALA A 178 -1.61 -5.01 16.14
CA ALA A 178 -1.36 -4.08 17.24
C ALA A 178 0.12 -3.62 17.25
N TRP A 179 1.07 -4.55 17.13
CA TRP A 179 2.50 -4.20 17.09
C TRP A 179 2.90 -3.36 15.85
N ILE A 180 2.23 -3.57 14.73
CA ILE A 180 2.40 -2.71 13.53
C ILE A 180 1.85 -1.30 13.83
N SER A 181 0.68 -1.20 14.44
CA SER A 181 0.05 0.08 14.81
C SER A 181 0.90 0.88 15.79
N GLU A 182 1.56 0.21 16.73
CA GLU A 182 2.48 0.79 17.70
C GLU A 182 3.87 1.11 17.11
N GLY A 183 4.11 0.79 15.84
CA GLY A 183 5.41 1.01 15.18
C GLY A 183 6.52 0.04 15.61
N LYS A 184 6.21 -1.00 16.42
CA LYS A 184 7.17 -2.03 16.85
C LYS A 184 7.63 -2.92 15.69
N ILE A 185 6.78 -3.08 14.68
CA ILE A 185 7.07 -3.83 13.45
C ILE A 185 6.88 -2.92 12.26
N SER A 186 7.89 -2.83 11.39
CA SER A 186 7.80 -2.04 10.17
C SER A 186 6.83 -2.66 9.16
N GLN A 187 6.22 -1.85 8.31
CA GLN A 187 5.32 -2.32 7.25
C GLN A 187 6.01 -3.29 6.27
N SER A 188 7.31 -3.15 6.04
CA SER A 188 8.09 -4.06 5.20
C SER A 188 8.28 -5.42 5.86
N ALA A 189 8.61 -5.46 7.16
CA ALA A 189 8.70 -6.69 7.94
C ALA A 189 7.33 -7.41 8.02
N ALA A 190 6.26 -6.65 8.26
CA ALA A 190 4.90 -7.18 8.29
C ALA A 190 4.47 -7.86 6.98
N ARG A 191 4.91 -7.34 5.82
CA ARG A 191 4.64 -7.99 4.52
C ARG A 191 5.34 -9.34 4.39
N THR A 192 6.52 -9.48 4.96
CA THR A 192 7.24 -10.76 4.93
C THR A 192 6.55 -11.81 5.80
N LEU A 193 5.90 -11.40 6.91
CA LEU A 193 5.10 -12.29 7.76
C LEU A 193 3.89 -12.91 7.05
N LEU A 194 3.44 -12.32 5.95
CA LEU A 194 2.35 -12.83 5.10
C LEU A 194 2.80 -13.91 4.10
N SER A 195 4.07 -14.32 4.16
CA SER A 195 4.58 -15.39 3.31
C SER A 195 3.94 -16.74 3.70
N PRO A 196 3.54 -17.57 2.71
CA PRO A 196 2.97 -18.91 2.98
C PRO A 196 3.90 -19.84 3.75
N GLU A 197 5.21 -19.57 3.72
CA GLU A 197 6.23 -20.34 4.41
C GLU A 197 6.24 -20.09 5.94
N ILE A 198 5.66 -18.97 6.38
CA ILE A 198 5.56 -18.62 7.80
C ILE A 198 4.27 -19.22 8.37
N SER A 199 4.42 -20.34 9.09
CA SER A 199 3.28 -21.05 9.70
C SER A 199 2.74 -20.36 10.95
N ASP A 200 3.57 -19.58 11.64
CA ASP A 200 3.23 -18.83 12.85
C ASP A 200 3.76 -17.40 12.74
N PRO A 201 2.96 -16.48 12.15
CA PRO A 201 3.35 -15.08 12.01
C PRO A 201 3.55 -14.38 13.36
N GLU A 202 2.82 -14.78 14.41
CA GLU A 202 2.92 -14.14 15.72
C GLU A 202 4.23 -14.47 16.43
N ALA A 203 4.66 -15.74 16.40
CA ALA A 203 5.94 -16.14 16.96
C ALA A 203 7.11 -15.43 16.26
N VAL A 204 7.09 -15.36 14.91
CA VAL A 204 8.13 -14.65 14.15
C VAL A 204 8.08 -13.14 14.43
N ALA A 205 6.90 -12.56 14.55
CA ALA A 205 6.73 -11.15 14.91
C ALA A 205 7.31 -10.82 16.29
N ARG A 206 7.15 -11.72 17.26
CA ARG A 206 7.75 -11.61 18.60
C ARG A 206 9.27 -11.66 18.54
N ASP A 207 9.83 -12.58 17.78
CA ASP A 207 11.27 -12.67 17.54
C ASP A 207 11.83 -11.40 16.88
N ILE A 208 11.10 -10.78 15.96
CA ILE A 208 11.48 -9.49 15.34
C ILE A 208 11.62 -8.40 16.40
N ILE A 209 10.65 -8.31 17.32
CA ILE A 209 10.64 -7.29 18.38
C ILE A 209 11.75 -7.52 19.40
N GLU A 210 11.92 -8.77 19.86
CA GLU A 210 12.87 -9.13 20.91
C GLU A 210 14.33 -9.12 20.43
N LYS A 211 14.58 -9.57 19.19
CA LYS A 211 15.93 -9.72 18.64
C LYS A 211 16.34 -8.59 17.70
N GLY A 212 15.42 -7.64 17.39
CA GLY A 212 15.69 -6.55 16.46
C GLY A 212 15.97 -7.01 15.01
N MET A 213 15.34 -8.10 14.57
CA MET A 213 15.63 -8.74 13.28
C MET A 213 15.29 -7.82 12.10
N ASN A 214 16.16 -7.81 11.11
CA ASN A 214 15.93 -7.09 9.87
C ASN A 214 15.14 -7.95 8.84
N VAL A 215 14.60 -7.29 7.79
CA VAL A 215 13.76 -7.95 6.77
C VAL A 215 14.49 -9.12 6.09
N ARG A 216 15.80 -9.01 5.87
CA ARG A 216 16.59 -10.07 5.22
C ARG A 216 16.71 -11.34 6.10
N GLU A 217 16.83 -11.16 7.40
CA GLU A 217 16.86 -12.27 8.36
C GLU A 217 15.52 -12.99 8.40
N ILE A 218 14.41 -12.25 8.34
CA ILE A 218 13.05 -12.80 8.27
C ILE A 218 12.85 -13.59 6.97
N GLU A 219 13.29 -13.05 5.83
CA GLU A 219 13.25 -13.74 4.54
C GLU A 219 14.10 -15.02 4.54
N GLN A 220 15.21 -15.02 5.27
CA GLN A 220 16.07 -16.17 5.40
C GLN A 220 15.40 -17.28 6.21
N ILE A 221 14.72 -16.95 7.30
CA ILE A 221 13.88 -17.90 8.08
C ILE A 221 12.78 -18.50 7.18
N SER A 222 12.12 -17.69 6.34
CA SER A 222 11.15 -18.18 5.38
C SER A 222 11.76 -19.19 4.39
N LYS A 223 12.96 -18.91 3.88
CA LYS A 223 13.66 -19.78 2.93
C LYS A 223 14.17 -21.07 3.57
N ASP A 224 14.66 -21.00 4.80
CA ASP A 224 15.17 -22.16 5.52
C ASP A 224 14.02 -23.11 5.92
N LYS A 225 12.87 -22.57 6.35
CA LYS A 225 11.64 -23.36 6.59
C LYS A 225 11.07 -23.97 5.30
N LYS A 226 11.29 -23.32 4.13
CA LYS A 226 10.94 -23.89 2.84
C LYS A 226 11.83 -25.08 2.47
N LYS A 227 13.12 -25.04 2.84
CA LYS A 227 14.04 -26.18 2.68
C LYS A 227 13.71 -27.33 3.63
N GLU A 228 13.17 -27.04 4.82
CA GLU A 228 12.74 -28.06 5.78
C GLU A 228 11.37 -28.67 5.43
N LYS A 229 10.47 -27.88 4.80
CA LYS A 229 9.13 -28.34 4.33
C LYS A 229 9.11 -28.89 2.91
N ALA A 230 10.14 -28.67 2.10
CA ALA A 230 10.34 -29.52 0.96
C ALA A 230 10.47 -30.94 1.54
N PRO A 231 9.55 -31.87 1.24
CA PRO A 231 9.84 -33.24 1.57
C PRO A 231 11.23 -33.47 1.00
N LYS A 232 12.18 -33.79 1.84
CA LYS A 232 13.22 -34.70 1.43
C LYS A 232 12.44 -35.98 1.14
N ASP A 233 11.85 -36.06 -0.04
CA ASP A 233 11.82 -37.35 -0.67
C ASP A 233 13.27 -37.82 -0.48
N PRO A 234 13.51 -38.86 0.27
CA PRO A 234 14.74 -39.55 0.06
C PRO A 234 14.69 -39.75 -1.45
N ALA A 235 15.58 -39.06 -2.16
CA ALA A 235 15.86 -39.46 -3.50
C ALA A 235 16.11 -40.97 -3.34
N VAL A 236 15.08 -41.73 -3.65
CA VAL A 236 15.29 -43.09 -4.09
C VAL A 236 16.17 -42.81 -5.29
N GLU A 237 17.46 -42.84 -5.08
CA GLU A 237 18.45 -43.03 -6.11
C GLU A 237 18.06 -44.35 -6.76
N THR A 238 17.01 -44.29 -7.60
CA THR A 238 16.89 -45.30 -8.64
C THR A 238 18.18 -45.16 -9.40
N PRO A 239 19.03 -46.21 -9.40
CA PRO A 239 20.34 -46.14 -10.05
C PRO A 239 20.06 -45.62 -11.48
N LEU A 240 20.63 -44.45 -11.81
CA LEU A 240 20.56 -43.95 -13.16
C LEU A 240 21.07 -45.04 -14.06
N ASP A 241 20.34 -45.33 -15.15
CA ASP A 241 20.77 -46.27 -16.18
C ASP A 241 22.23 -45.99 -16.47
N PRO A 242 23.12 -47.02 -16.42
CA PRO A 242 24.56 -46.88 -16.63
C PRO A 242 24.89 -46.09 -17.89
N ASN A 243 24.04 -46.17 -18.91
CA ASN A 243 24.15 -45.39 -20.16
C ASN A 243 23.95 -43.89 -19.93
N ILE A 244 23.02 -43.50 -19.05
CA ILE A 244 22.76 -42.10 -18.69
C ILE A 244 23.94 -41.54 -17.88
N VAL A 245 24.47 -42.30 -16.95
CA VAL A 245 25.64 -41.90 -16.15
C VAL A 245 26.85 -41.69 -17.08
N SER A 246 27.09 -42.63 -18.02
CA SER A 246 28.17 -42.50 -19.01
C SER A 246 27.98 -41.29 -19.91
N PHE A 247 26.74 -41.00 -20.32
CA PHE A 247 26.39 -39.83 -21.12
C PHE A 247 26.67 -38.54 -20.35
N LEU A 248 26.20 -38.41 -19.11
CA LEU A 248 26.42 -37.20 -18.31
C LEU A 248 27.93 -36.96 -18.09
N LYS A 249 28.69 -37.99 -17.80
CA LYS A 249 30.15 -37.88 -17.65
C LYS A 249 30.83 -37.36 -18.89
N LYS A 250 30.45 -37.85 -20.07
CA LYS A 250 30.96 -37.34 -21.36
C LYS A 250 30.58 -35.87 -21.60
N MET A 251 29.39 -35.47 -21.20
CA MET A 251 28.94 -34.09 -21.31
C MET A 251 29.70 -33.15 -20.33
N GLU A 252 30.00 -33.62 -19.12
CA GLU A 252 30.82 -32.87 -18.15
C GLU A 252 32.27 -32.71 -18.68
N GLU A 253 32.85 -33.76 -19.21
CA GLU A 253 34.18 -33.71 -19.86
C GLU A 253 34.19 -32.77 -21.08
N PHE A 254 33.11 -32.78 -21.88
CA PHE A 254 33.00 -31.95 -23.06
C PHE A 254 32.83 -30.46 -22.70
N PHE A 255 31.94 -30.11 -21.82
CA PHE A 255 31.67 -28.71 -21.41
C PHE A 255 32.67 -28.18 -20.37
N GLY A 256 33.38 -29.07 -19.67
CA GLY A 256 34.29 -28.70 -18.59
C GLY A 256 33.61 -28.11 -17.38
N THR A 257 32.34 -28.46 -17.13
CA THR A 257 31.54 -28.01 -16.02
C THR A 257 30.50 -29.05 -15.63
N SER A 258 29.85 -28.90 -14.47
CA SER A 258 28.84 -29.83 -13.98
C SER A 258 27.60 -29.85 -14.88
N VAL A 259 27.15 -31.08 -15.20
CA VAL A 259 25.96 -31.32 -16.04
C VAL A 259 24.99 -32.22 -15.29
N LYS A 260 23.75 -31.78 -15.09
CA LYS A 260 22.72 -32.49 -14.38
C LYS A 260 21.51 -32.79 -15.28
N LEU A 261 20.94 -33.98 -15.11
CA LEU A 261 19.71 -34.37 -15.77
C LEU A 261 18.55 -34.28 -14.75
N GLN A 262 17.60 -33.40 -15.02
CA GLN A 262 16.34 -33.34 -14.29
C GLN A 262 15.26 -34.09 -15.07
N LYS A 263 14.86 -35.26 -14.56
CA LYS A 263 13.74 -36.02 -15.15
C LYS A 263 12.42 -35.27 -14.91
N GLY A 264 11.53 -35.27 -15.89
CA GLY A 264 10.15 -34.86 -15.71
C GLY A 264 9.39 -35.87 -14.86
N SER A 265 8.13 -35.57 -14.52
CA SER A 265 7.23 -36.45 -13.75
C SER A 265 7.23 -37.90 -14.31
N GLU A 266 7.00 -38.89 -13.44
CA GLU A 266 7.20 -40.35 -13.65
C GLU A 266 6.67 -40.97 -14.96
N ASN A 267 5.85 -40.26 -15.73
CA ASN A 267 5.33 -40.73 -17.02
C ASN A 267 5.73 -39.84 -18.22
N ALA A 268 6.69 -38.95 -18.10
CA ALA A 268 7.07 -38.05 -19.18
C ALA A 268 8.39 -38.48 -19.81
N SER A 269 8.34 -38.78 -21.12
CA SER A 269 9.54 -38.93 -22.00
C SER A 269 10.33 -37.61 -22.14
N LYS A 270 10.10 -36.60 -21.24
CA LYS A 270 10.70 -35.28 -21.28
C LYS A 270 11.51 -35.03 -20.02
N GLY A 271 12.67 -34.43 -20.17
CA GLY A 271 13.54 -33.98 -19.08
C GLY A 271 14.24 -32.68 -19.44
N LYS A 272 15.02 -32.15 -18.51
CA LYS A 272 15.90 -30.99 -18.72
C LYS A 272 17.33 -31.39 -18.49
N LEU A 273 18.21 -30.97 -19.36
CA LEU A 273 19.65 -31.00 -19.13
C LEU A 273 20.07 -29.64 -18.60
N ILE A 274 20.71 -29.59 -17.45
CA ILE A 274 21.16 -28.37 -16.78
C ILE A 274 22.67 -28.36 -16.82
N ILE A 275 23.26 -27.32 -17.40
CA ILE A 275 24.70 -27.10 -17.45
C ILE A 275 24.98 -25.89 -16.57
N ASP A 276 25.76 -26.11 -15.51
CA ASP A 276 26.12 -25.04 -14.57
C ASP A 276 27.26 -24.21 -15.18
N TYR A 277 27.25 -22.88 -15.01
CA TYR A 277 28.38 -22.01 -15.34
C TYR A 277 28.67 -21.08 -14.15
N TYR A 278 29.94 -20.75 -13.93
CA TYR A 278 30.39 -19.99 -12.76
C TYR A 278 30.97 -18.62 -13.12
N SER A 279 31.23 -18.36 -14.41
CA SER A 279 31.71 -17.09 -14.91
C SER A 279 31.19 -16.82 -16.33
N PHE A 280 31.30 -15.58 -16.80
CA PHE A 280 30.95 -15.22 -18.17
C PHE A 280 31.87 -15.91 -19.20
N GLU A 281 33.10 -16.12 -18.80
CA GLU A 281 34.09 -16.87 -19.65
C GLU A 281 33.67 -18.35 -19.81
N ASP A 282 33.14 -18.98 -18.74
CA ASP A 282 32.58 -20.33 -18.83
C ASP A 282 31.40 -20.39 -19.79
N LEU A 283 30.51 -19.37 -19.75
CA LEU A 283 29.37 -19.32 -20.66
C LEU A 283 29.78 -19.18 -22.11
N THR A 284 30.78 -18.33 -22.39
CA THR A 284 31.35 -18.17 -23.75
C THR A 284 31.99 -19.48 -24.24
N ARG A 285 32.75 -20.17 -23.39
CA ARG A 285 33.35 -21.47 -23.70
C ARG A 285 32.30 -22.54 -24.01
N ILE A 286 31.19 -22.56 -23.27
CA ILE A 286 30.06 -23.48 -23.48
C ILE A 286 29.42 -23.15 -24.84
N GLN A 287 29.23 -21.88 -25.17
CA GLN A 287 28.66 -21.43 -26.44
C GLN A 287 29.55 -21.88 -27.61
N GLU A 288 30.86 -21.62 -27.57
CA GLU A 288 31.81 -21.99 -28.60
C GLU A 288 31.81 -23.50 -28.87
N LYS A 289 31.72 -24.31 -27.79
CA LYS A 289 31.66 -25.78 -27.93
C LYS A 289 30.32 -26.24 -28.50
N MET A 290 29.24 -25.56 -28.25
CA MET A 290 27.94 -25.86 -28.87
C MET A 290 27.89 -25.49 -30.36
N GLU A 291 28.52 -24.37 -30.75
CA GLU A 291 28.62 -23.94 -32.16
C GLU A 291 29.54 -24.85 -32.99
N GLY A 292 30.56 -25.43 -32.37
CA GLY A 292 31.46 -26.39 -33.01
C GLY A 292 30.89 -27.80 -33.23
N LEU A 293 29.65 -28.04 -32.86
CA LEU A 293 28.90 -29.30 -33.04
C LEU A 293 28.06 -29.32 -34.35
N ASN A 294 28.08 -28.26 -35.16
CA ASN A 294 27.41 -28.17 -36.47
C ASN A 294 28.30 -28.63 -37.63
#